data_c75a88f2047b6f0eef4c1e41a3cb26d7
#
_entry.id   c75a88f2047b6f0eef4c1e41a3cb26d7
#
_cell.length_a   1.000
_cell.length_b   1.000
_cell.length_c   1.000
_cell.angle_alpha   90.00
_cell.angle_beta   90.00
_cell.angle_gamma   90.00
#
_symmetry.space_group_name_H-M   'P 1'
#
loop_
_entity.id
_entity.type
_entity.pdbx_description
1 polymer ?
#
loop_
_entity_poly.entity_id
_entity_poly.type
_entity_poly.pdbx_seq_one_letter_code
_entity_poly.pdbx_strand_id
1 'polypeptide(L)'
;MRSLLGALRGAAGQDDSDSRAPEPTLAQLPELLDRFRATGLQVELAYVEQHPNALAEVPLPLQLSVYRIVSEALTNVQRHSSAQRARVVLRSESSPNGWVEAEILDDGRPLPGTSGSCLGQLGIRERVASHDGLAEIGPRATGGYRVRVRLPLHRDRADTTRQ
;
A
#
# COMPACT_ATOMS: atom_id res chain seq x y z
N MET A 1 45.59 -24.01 -27.92
CA MET A 1 45.47 -23.29 -26.66
C MET A 1 45.33 -21.79 -26.98
N ARG A 2 44.15 -21.29 -27.03
CA ARG A 2 43.85 -19.83 -27.06
C ARG A 2 42.56 -19.57 -26.34
N SER A 3 42.72 -19.06 -25.23
CA SER A 3 42.03 -18.13 -24.32
C SER A 3 40.60 -17.74 -24.67
N LEU A 4 39.65 -18.27 -23.89
CA LEU A 4 38.22 -17.90 -23.82
C LEU A 4 37.98 -16.82 -22.72
N LEU A 5 38.77 -15.76 -22.68
CA LEU A 5 38.70 -14.71 -21.67
C LEU A 5 38.32 -13.32 -22.23
N GLY A 6 37.57 -13.27 -23.35
CA GLY A 6 37.22 -12.03 -24.03
C GLY A 6 35.72 -11.65 -24.08
N ALA A 7 34.83 -12.44 -23.52
CA ALA A 7 33.38 -12.27 -23.77
C ALA A 7 32.54 -11.81 -22.56
N LEU A 8 33.13 -11.28 -21.49
CA LEU A 8 32.39 -10.83 -20.28
C LEU A 8 32.67 -9.36 -19.91
N ARG A 9 33.04 -8.53 -20.89
CA ARG A 9 33.17 -7.07 -20.71
C ARG A 9 32.36 -6.32 -21.75
N GLY A 10 31.03 -6.39 -21.67
CA GLY A 10 30.18 -5.72 -22.64
C GLY A 10 28.71 -5.59 -22.22
N ALA A 11 28.43 -5.61 -20.92
CA ALA A 11 27.06 -5.43 -20.45
C ALA A 11 27.00 -4.60 -19.15
N ALA A 12 27.78 -3.51 -19.12
CA ALA A 12 27.70 -2.53 -18.05
C ALA A 12 27.66 -1.14 -18.71
N GLY A 13 26.54 -0.79 -19.25
CA GLY A 13 26.34 0.47 -19.94
C GLY A 13 24.95 0.53 -20.57
N GLN A 14 23.94 0.15 -19.83
CA GLN A 14 22.56 0.47 -20.21
C GLN A 14 22.13 1.70 -19.43
N ASP A 15 21.97 2.75 -20.21
CA ASP A 15 21.33 4.04 -19.91
C ASP A 15 20.27 3.94 -18.81
N ASP A 16 20.57 4.46 -17.62
CA ASP A 16 19.61 4.87 -16.61
C ASP A 16 18.90 6.19 -17.01
N SER A 17 18.55 6.33 -18.27
CA SER A 17 17.59 7.31 -18.77
C SER A 17 16.19 6.69 -18.89
N ASP A 18 15.86 5.77 -18.00
CA ASP A 18 14.49 5.33 -17.82
C ASP A 18 13.75 6.51 -17.19
N SER A 19 12.92 7.16 -18.01
CA SER A 19 12.02 8.23 -17.60
C SER A 19 11.19 7.70 -16.42
N ARG A 20 11.62 8.00 -15.19
CA ARG A 20 10.91 7.62 -13.98
C ARG A 20 9.52 8.20 -14.08
N ALA A 21 8.54 7.34 -14.39
CA ALA A 21 7.14 7.71 -14.27
C ALA A 21 6.95 8.32 -12.87
N PRO A 22 6.24 9.45 -12.75
CA PRO A 22 6.04 10.08 -11.45
C PRO A 22 5.49 9.07 -10.46
N GLU A 23 5.99 9.10 -9.23
CA GLU A 23 5.52 8.20 -8.18
C GLU A 23 4.02 8.38 -7.96
N PRO A 24 3.25 7.28 -7.82
CA PRO A 24 1.81 7.37 -7.67
C PRO A 24 1.43 8.03 -6.35
N THR A 25 0.38 8.84 -6.41
CA THR A 25 -0.24 9.50 -5.27
C THR A 25 -1.64 8.95 -5.00
N LEU A 26 -2.33 9.45 -3.98
CA LEU A 26 -3.71 9.07 -3.68
C LEU A 26 -4.69 9.45 -4.81
N ALA A 27 -4.35 10.44 -5.64
CA ALA A 27 -5.16 10.82 -6.79
C ALA A 27 -5.28 9.71 -7.86
N GLN A 28 -4.31 8.79 -7.94
CA GLN A 28 -4.34 7.65 -8.86
C GLN A 28 -5.02 6.39 -8.28
N LEU A 29 -5.56 6.44 -7.07
CA LEU A 29 -6.29 5.30 -6.51
C LEU A 29 -7.49 4.87 -7.37
N PRO A 30 -8.34 5.77 -7.89
CA PRO A 30 -9.45 5.35 -8.76
C PRO A 30 -8.98 4.51 -9.94
N GLU A 31 -7.91 4.92 -10.61
CA GLU A 31 -7.31 4.18 -11.73
C GLU A 31 -6.74 2.81 -11.29
N LEU A 32 -6.11 2.75 -10.11
CA LEU A 32 -5.67 1.48 -9.52
C LEU A 32 -6.86 0.54 -9.31
N LEU A 33 -7.96 1.03 -8.74
CA LEU A 33 -9.13 0.21 -8.45
C LEU A 33 -9.82 -0.27 -9.73
N ASP A 34 -9.81 0.53 -10.80
CA ASP A 34 -10.35 0.12 -12.10
C ASP A 34 -9.63 -1.11 -12.68
N ARG A 35 -8.33 -1.25 -12.43
CA ARG A 35 -7.58 -2.46 -12.80
C ARG A 35 -8.11 -3.71 -12.08
N PHE A 36 -8.42 -3.60 -10.79
CA PHE A 36 -9.02 -4.72 -10.04
C PHE A 36 -10.46 -4.99 -10.48
N ARG A 37 -11.24 -3.97 -10.78
CA ARG A 37 -12.60 -4.12 -11.35
C ARG A 37 -12.58 -4.86 -12.68
N ALA A 38 -11.61 -4.58 -13.54
CA ALA A 38 -11.41 -5.26 -14.81
C ALA A 38 -11.12 -6.76 -14.66
N THR A 39 -10.62 -7.21 -13.50
CA THR A 39 -10.40 -8.63 -13.20
C THR A 39 -11.59 -9.31 -12.54
N GLY A 40 -12.71 -8.60 -12.34
CA GLY A 40 -13.95 -9.12 -11.76
C GLY A 40 -14.16 -8.84 -10.28
N LEU A 41 -13.20 -8.25 -9.56
CA LEU A 41 -13.36 -7.84 -8.17
C LEU A 41 -14.13 -6.51 -8.12
N GLN A 42 -15.33 -6.50 -7.53
CA GLN A 42 -16.08 -5.26 -7.32
C GLN A 42 -15.43 -4.45 -6.20
N VAL A 43 -14.82 -3.31 -6.51
CA VAL A 43 -14.15 -2.47 -5.51
C VAL A 43 -14.86 -1.12 -5.39
N GLU A 44 -15.27 -0.78 -4.17
CA GLU A 44 -15.79 0.55 -3.81
C GLU A 44 -14.68 1.40 -3.19
N LEU A 45 -14.71 2.71 -3.48
CA LEU A 45 -13.82 3.70 -2.87
C LEU A 45 -14.64 4.75 -2.17
N ALA A 46 -14.32 5.00 -0.92
CA ALA A 46 -14.94 6.05 -0.11
C ALA A 46 -13.86 6.94 0.53
N TYR A 47 -14.12 8.22 0.57
CA TYR A 47 -13.30 9.23 1.24
C TYR A 47 -14.07 9.81 2.43
N VAL A 48 -13.39 9.94 3.55
CA VAL A 48 -13.90 10.60 4.76
C VAL A 48 -12.90 11.68 5.12
N GLU A 49 -13.16 12.88 4.67
CA GLU A 49 -12.30 14.05 4.82
C GLU A 49 -12.93 15.06 5.79
N GLN A 50 -12.12 15.71 6.62
CA GLN A 50 -12.58 16.78 7.52
C GLN A 50 -12.94 18.05 6.74
N HIS A 51 -12.25 18.31 5.63
CA HIS A 51 -12.49 19.42 4.72
C HIS A 51 -12.14 18.97 3.28
N PRO A 52 -12.69 19.64 2.26
CA PRO A 52 -12.38 19.32 0.87
C PRO A 52 -10.86 19.30 0.61
N ASN A 53 -10.39 18.26 -0.07
CA ASN A 53 -8.98 18.04 -0.42
C ASN A 53 -8.02 17.73 0.75
N ALA A 54 -8.49 17.40 1.95
CA ALA A 54 -7.63 17.05 3.08
C ALA A 54 -6.64 15.91 2.75
N LEU A 55 -7.04 14.95 1.92
CA LEU A 55 -6.15 13.87 1.46
C LEU A 55 -5.06 14.35 0.49
N ALA A 56 -5.29 15.42 -0.26
CA ALA A 56 -4.28 16.00 -1.14
C ALA A 56 -3.17 16.73 -0.35
N GLU A 57 -3.45 17.14 0.87
CA GLU A 57 -2.49 17.79 1.79
C GLU A 57 -1.59 16.79 2.51
N VAL A 58 -1.91 15.50 2.44
CA VAL A 58 -1.06 14.43 3.02
C VAL A 58 0.32 14.47 2.34
N PRO A 59 1.43 14.43 3.09
CA PRO A 59 2.77 14.41 2.53
C PRO A 59 2.97 13.32 1.47
N LEU A 60 3.60 13.64 0.34
CA LEU A 60 3.78 12.72 -0.80
C LEU A 60 4.35 11.35 -0.41
N PRO A 61 5.35 11.22 0.48
CA PRO A 61 5.85 9.90 0.89
C PRO A 61 4.78 9.04 1.57
N LEU A 62 3.85 9.65 2.31
CA LEU A 62 2.74 8.95 2.95
C LEU A 62 1.67 8.59 1.91
N GLN A 63 1.38 9.47 0.95
CA GLN A 63 0.48 9.16 -0.16
C GLN A 63 0.96 7.94 -0.94
N LEU A 64 2.26 7.89 -1.29
CA LEU A 64 2.87 6.74 -1.96
C LEU A 64 2.76 5.46 -1.12
N SER A 65 3.03 5.57 0.19
CA SER A 65 2.95 4.41 1.09
C SER A 65 1.53 3.88 1.19
N VAL A 66 0.53 4.74 1.34
CA VAL A 66 -0.89 4.36 1.35
C VAL A 66 -1.29 3.73 0.02
N TYR A 67 -0.91 4.34 -1.11
CA TYR A 67 -1.17 3.77 -2.45
C TYR A 67 -0.63 2.34 -2.58
N ARG A 68 0.63 2.11 -2.17
CA ARG A 68 1.25 0.78 -2.22
C ARG A 68 0.59 -0.21 -1.27
N ILE A 69 0.18 0.22 -0.08
CA ILE A 69 -0.56 -0.61 0.87
C ILE A 69 -1.90 -1.05 0.29
N VAL A 70 -2.66 -0.13 -0.30
CA VAL A 70 -3.95 -0.46 -0.95
C VAL A 70 -3.74 -1.43 -2.10
N SER A 71 -2.74 -1.19 -2.96
CA SER A 71 -2.39 -2.08 -4.07
C SER A 71 -2.05 -3.49 -3.59
N GLU A 72 -1.20 -3.61 -2.56
CA GLU A 72 -0.80 -4.90 -1.98
C GLU A 72 -1.98 -5.62 -1.33
N ALA A 73 -2.80 -4.89 -0.54
CA ALA A 73 -3.97 -5.47 0.11
C ALA A 73 -4.98 -6.03 -0.91
N LEU A 74 -5.29 -5.29 -1.98
CA LEU A 74 -6.19 -5.75 -3.04
C LEU A 74 -5.60 -6.91 -3.86
N THR A 75 -4.28 -6.91 -4.07
CA THR A 75 -3.58 -8.04 -4.69
C THR A 75 -3.71 -9.31 -3.83
N ASN A 76 -3.60 -9.16 -2.51
CA ASN A 76 -3.79 -10.26 -1.58
C ASN A 76 -5.24 -10.78 -1.60
N VAL A 77 -6.23 -9.89 -1.64
CA VAL A 77 -7.63 -10.28 -1.82
C VAL A 77 -7.80 -11.11 -3.09
N GLN A 78 -7.29 -10.63 -4.22
CA GLN A 78 -7.43 -11.31 -5.51
C GLN A 78 -6.75 -12.68 -5.55
N ARG A 79 -5.60 -12.84 -4.89
CA ARG A 79 -4.80 -14.07 -4.94
C ARG A 79 -5.19 -15.10 -3.89
N HIS A 80 -5.67 -14.65 -2.73
CA HIS A 80 -5.76 -15.50 -1.54
C HIS A 80 -7.17 -15.54 -0.92
N SER A 81 -8.13 -14.82 -1.50
CA SER A 81 -9.50 -14.76 -1.00
C SER A 81 -10.51 -15.18 -2.06
N SER A 82 -11.63 -15.75 -1.63
CA SER A 82 -12.79 -15.98 -2.48
C SER A 82 -13.68 -14.75 -2.63
N ALA A 83 -13.19 -13.58 -2.28
CA ALA A 83 -13.95 -12.33 -2.28
C ALA A 83 -14.42 -11.95 -3.69
N GLN A 84 -15.64 -11.46 -3.75
CA GLN A 84 -16.22 -10.84 -4.94
C GLN A 84 -16.31 -9.33 -4.79
N ARG A 85 -16.29 -8.83 -3.55
CA ARG A 85 -16.40 -7.42 -3.22
C ARG A 85 -15.30 -7.00 -2.26
N ALA A 86 -14.77 -5.83 -2.52
CA ALA A 86 -13.88 -5.14 -1.60
C ALA A 86 -14.30 -3.68 -1.45
N ARG A 87 -13.96 -3.08 -0.33
CA ARG A 87 -14.19 -1.67 -0.08
C ARG A 87 -12.91 -1.04 0.46
N VAL A 88 -12.51 0.06 -0.15
CA VAL A 88 -11.39 0.89 0.31
C VAL A 88 -11.96 2.16 0.90
N VAL A 89 -11.58 2.49 2.11
CA VAL A 89 -11.97 3.73 2.78
C VAL A 89 -10.71 4.48 3.17
N LEU A 90 -10.58 5.71 2.70
CA LEU A 90 -9.52 6.62 3.11
C LEU A 90 -10.07 7.66 4.07
N ARG A 91 -9.32 7.90 5.14
CA ARG A 91 -9.63 8.95 6.13
C ARG A 91 -8.38 9.78 6.38
N SER A 92 -8.56 11.05 6.65
CA SER A 92 -7.47 11.91 7.10
C SER A 92 -7.96 12.85 8.20
N GLU A 93 -7.06 13.17 9.11
CA GLU A 93 -7.26 14.16 10.16
C GLU A 93 -6.06 15.11 10.16
N SER A 94 -6.33 16.37 9.81
CA SER A 94 -5.33 17.45 9.76
C SER A 94 -5.32 18.16 11.12
N SER A 95 -4.48 17.71 12.03
CA SER A 95 -4.25 18.30 13.35
C SER A 95 -2.77 18.24 13.67
N PRO A 96 -2.26 18.87 14.77
CA PRO A 96 -0.87 18.69 15.18
C PRO A 96 -0.45 17.23 15.34
N ASN A 97 -1.38 16.34 15.71
CA ASN A 97 -1.19 14.89 15.77
C ASN A 97 -1.98 14.18 14.65
N GLY A 98 -2.07 14.82 13.49
CA GLY A 98 -2.84 14.35 12.35
C GLY A 98 -2.35 13.01 11.79
N TRP A 99 -3.23 12.35 11.08
CA TRP A 99 -2.97 11.03 10.51
C TRP A 99 -3.73 10.84 9.19
N VAL A 100 -3.22 9.92 8.38
CA VAL A 100 -3.95 9.33 7.25
C VAL A 100 -4.19 7.86 7.53
N GLU A 101 -5.39 7.38 7.21
CA GLU A 101 -5.81 6.00 7.42
C GLU A 101 -6.35 5.42 6.12
N ALA A 102 -5.94 4.19 5.84
CA ALA A 102 -6.56 3.36 4.82
C ALA A 102 -7.15 2.11 5.47
N GLU A 103 -8.40 1.80 5.13
CA GLU A 103 -9.08 0.58 5.52
C GLU A 103 -9.56 -0.16 4.28
N ILE A 104 -9.12 -1.40 4.13
CA ILE A 104 -9.50 -2.29 3.04
C ILE A 104 -10.26 -3.46 3.66
N LEU A 105 -11.48 -3.66 3.20
CA LEU A 105 -12.40 -4.71 3.65
C LEU A 105 -12.76 -5.58 2.46
N ASP A 106 -12.77 -6.89 2.62
CA ASP A 106 -13.32 -7.81 1.65
C ASP A 106 -14.39 -8.73 2.27
N ASP A 107 -15.20 -9.38 1.44
CA ASP A 107 -16.28 -10.28 1.84
C ASP A 107 -15.89 -11.77 1.71
N GLY A 108 -14.63 -12.06 1.42
CA GLY A 108 -14.19 -13.41 1.09
C GLY A 108 -13.75 -14.25 2.30
N ARG A 109 -13.33 -15.46 1.96
CA ARG A 109 -12.69 -16.41 2.87
C ARG A 109 -11.33 -16.78 2.32
N PRO A 110 -10.34 -17.11 3.16
CA PRO A 110 -9.06 -17.61 2.68
C PRO A 110 -9.25 -18.83 1.78
N LEU A 111 -8.55 -18.86 0.67
CA LEU A 111 -8.55 -20.03 -0.23
C LEU A 111 -7.70 -21.16 0.38
N PRO A 112 -8.12 -22.44 0.28
CA PRO A 112 -7.34 -23.56 0.74
C PRO A 112 -5.96 -23.62 0.06
N GLY A 113 -4.92 -23.92 0.83
CA GLY A 113 -3.55 -24.04 0.32
C GLY A 113 -2.80 -22.73 0.07
N THR A 114 -3.40 -21.58 0.34
CA THR A 114 -2.76 -20.27 0.18
C THR A 114 -2.06 -19.80 1.47
N SER A 115 -1.21 -20.62 2.03
CA SER A 115 -0.39 -20.26 3.23
C SER A 115 0.57 -19.08 3.00
N GLY A 116 0.54 -18.48 1.80
CA GLY A 116 1.47 -17.46 1.36
C GLY A 116 1.11 -16.00 1.69
N SER A 117 -0.02 -15.74 2.35
CA SER A 117 -0.42 -14.35 2.67
C SER A 117 0.48 -13.67 3.71
N CYS A 118 1.32 -14.44 4.41
CA CYS A 118 2.23 -13.88 5.41
C CYS A 118 3.25 -12.89 4.82
N LEU A 119 3.75 -13.12 3.60
CA LEU A 119 4.73 -12.23 2.98
C LEU A 119 4.13 -10.87 2.58
N GLY A 120 2.93 -10.87 1.99
CA GLY A 120 2.25 -9.61 1.65
C GLY A 120 1.84 -8.83 2.89
N GLN A 121 1.37 -9.50 3.94
CA GLN A 121 1.08 -8.86 5.23
C GLN A 121 2.34 -8.31 5.89
N LEU A 122 3.47 -9.03 5.79
CA LEU A 122 4.75 -8.57 6.30
C LEU A 122 5.17 -7.27 5.60
N GLY A 123 5.10 -7.21 4.27
CA GLY A 123 5.41 -6.01 3.49
C GLY A 123 4.53 -4.79 3.88
N ILE A 124 3.24 -5.02 4.15
CA ILE A 124 2.36 -3.96 4.66
C ILE A 124 2.82 -3.49 6.04
N ARG A 125 3.10 -4.42 6.97
CA ARG A 125 3.55 -4.10 8.34
C ARG A 125 4.88 -3.36 8.36
N GLU A 126 5.86 -3.79 7.56
CA GLU A 126 7.16 -3.14 7.44
C GLU A 126 7.02 -1.70 6.92
N ARG A 127 6.18 -1.50 5.90
CA ARG A 127 5.90 -0.18 5.35
C ARG A 127 5.21 0.74 6.36
N VAL A 128 4.26 0.22 7.13
CA VAL A 128 3.60 0.96 8.20
C VAL A 128 4.59 1.32 9.31
N ALA A 129 5.42 0.36 9.73
CA ALA A 129 6.44 0.57 10.75
C ALA A 129 7.49 1.61 10.34
N SER A 130 7.85 1.69 9.04
CA SER A 130 8.79 2.71 8.54
C SER A 130 8.29 4.16 8.68
N HIS A 131 6.99 4.33 8.96
CA HIS A 131 6.34 5.62 9.23
C HIS A 131 5.84 5.77 10.67
N ASP A 132 6.29 4.91 11.59
CA ASP A 132 5.82 4.88 12.98
C ASP A 132 4.28 4.73 13.09
N GLY A 133 3.69 4.05 12.11
CA GLY A 133 2.26 3.83 11.99
C GLY A 133 1.75 2.61 12.72
N LEU A 134 0.42 2.42 12.66
CA LEU A 134 -0.29 1.28 13.24
C LEU A 134 -0.95 0.46 12.13
N ALA A 135 -0.90 -0.87 12.25
CA ALA A 135 -1.55 -1.80 11.33
C ALA A 135 -2.37 -2.84 12.10
N GLU A 136 -3.64 -2.94 11.75
CA GLU A 136 -4.56 -4.00 12.17
C GLU A 136 -4.92 -4.85 10.94
N ILE A 137 -4.48 -6.10 10.93
CA ILE A 137 -4.66 -7.01 9.80
C ILE A 137 -5.20 -8.34 10.32
N GLY A 138 -6.37 -8.75 9.85
CA GLY A 138 -6.97 -10.00 10.30
C GLY A 138 -8.40 -10.24 9.81
N PRO A 139 -8.94 -11.43 10.14
CA PRO A 139 -10.32 -11.76 9.83
C PRO A 139 -11.29 -10.90 10.64
N ARG A 140 -12.47 -10.65 10.08
CA ARG A 140 -13.54 -9.90 10.73
C ARG A 140 -14.52 -10.84 11.41
N ALA A 141 -15.04 -10.44 12.56
CA ALA A 141 -16.07 -11.20 13.27
C ALA A 141 -17.36 -11.39 12.44
N THR A 142 -17.64 -10.44 11.55
CA THR A 142 -18.80 -10.47 10.63
C THR A 142 -18.54 -11.21 9.32
N GLY A 143 -17.39 -11.86 9.18
CA GLY A 143 -16.91 -12.48 7.95
C GLY A 143 -16.09 -11.52 7.09
N GLY A 144 -15.26 -12.10 6.20
CA GLY A 144 -14.31 -11.37 5.39
C GLY A 144 -13.02 -11.02 6.15
N TYR A 145 -12.19 -10.19 5.52
CA TYR A 145 -10.88 -9.80 6.04
C TYR A 145 -10.75 -8.28 6.08
N ARG A 146 -9.92 -7.78 6.98
CA ARG A 146 -9.64 -6.36 7.13
C ARG A 146 -8.15 -6.09 7.15
N VAL A 147 -7.73 -5.11 6.37
CA VAL A 147 -6.46 -4.41 6.50
C VAL A 147 -6.78 -2.97 6.86
N ARG A 148 -6.36 -2.53 8.04
CA ARG A 148 -6.50 -1.13 8.48
C ARG A 148 -5.14 -0.63 8.88
N VAL A 149 -4.72 0.47 8.30
CA VAL A 149 -3.43 1.11 8.57
C VAL A 149 -3.64 2.58 8.84
N ARG A 150 -2.89 3.09 9.81
CA ARG A 150 -2.89 4.51 10.18
C ARG A 150 -1.45 5.00 10.24
N LEU A 151 -1.16 6.05 9.47
CA LEU A 151 0.16 6.68 9.40
C LEU A 151 0.07 8.09 9.95
N PRO A 152 0.94 8.49 10.90
CA PRO A 152 0.99 9.87 11.40
C PRO A 152 1.48 10.82 10.30
N LEU A 153 0.90 12.01 10.20
CA LEU A 153 1.30 13.03 9.23
C LEU A 153 2.64 13.67 9.59
N HIS A 154 2.98 13.69 10.87
CA HIS A 154 4.22 14.21 11.39
C HIS A 154 5.00 13.06 12.05
N ARG A 155 6.28 12.95 11.74
CA ARG A 155 7.16 12.15 12.55
C ARG A 155 7.41 12.94 13.84
N ASP A 156 7.04 12.39 14.97
CA ASP A 156 7.63 12.83 16.22
C ASP A 156 9.16 12.67 16.05
N ARG A 157 9.87 13.77 15.89
CA ARG A 157 11.30 13.77 16.14
C ARG A 157 11.41 13.45 17.62
N ALA A 158 11.62 12.18 17.92
CA ALA A 158 12.09 11.79 19.24
C ALA A 158 13.29 12.67 19.54
N ASP A 159 13.08 13.55 20.50
CA ASP A 159 14.01 14.53 21.02
C ASP A 159 15.28 13.80 21.46
N THR A 160 16.30 13.80 20.57
CA THR A 160 17.65 13.38 20.94
C THR A 160 18.33 14.57 21.60
N THR A 161 17.78 14.97 22.74
CA THR A 161 18.51 15.83 23.69
C THR A 161 18.82 14.98 24.90
N ARG A 162 19.89 14.19 24.81
CA ARG A 162 20.66 13.79 25.98
C ARG A 162 21.98 14.54 25.90
N GLN A 163 22.04 15.64 26.62
CA GLN A 163 23.27 16.13 27.18
C GLN A 163 23.71 15.23 28.35
#